data_928da5ef277b3d53e7950de5a28b212c
#
_entry.id   928da5ef277b3d53e7950de5a28b212c
#
_cell.length_a   1.000
_cell.length_b   1.000
_cell.length_c   1.000
_cell.angle_alpha   90.00
_cell.angle_beta   90.00
_cell.angle_gamma   90.00
#
_symmetry.space_group_name_H-M   'P 1'
#
loop_
_entity.id
_entity.type
_entity.pdbx_description
1 polymer ?
#
loop_
_entity_poly.entity_id
_entity_poly.type
_entity_poly.pdbx_seq_one_letter_code
_entity_poly.pdbx_strand_id
1 'polypeptide(L)'
;MRPEQLRLALVVGMLLSAGLLITNPIDPQMNTEVIFDDEAMIRIKDESVEGKSHQLVLRFRHDDGDQITSNLTRVQELMQLENEFVDGTNPDTAWSKKSFAIQRMVTPFATWSDAFESRNRSLENATQWANVLLPEIDEGWCGSGANAEEKAAFEASLLMLPEGTNFGIACPAFAGASATQPPVADEILWIIYAGSDDGDSDWDSLRHWADRTSENTDYEITAVGVNMMYGKAKAIAEEDLRFVVIASFLVLGAMLTIGLRDWQSAGATLFGVGLVVGAEFGILSALGFEFSIIDGIALPIIMGVAVDGAFWYSRSSRNREEVRSMLFIAMITTVAAVSLAIFSPIRAQRSLGLVMAIGIVLDWVVTRYVLEDFFIDRREKRNENGFEDEELTQFSAEWVWPVALIVLASIAVISPPGVNVLEVEQFLPPDDPALDIMDDLQSKYILASSTTAWVVVDVDGSDESDFNALQDLQKQLGQHPSVISLETGLLQTPVVVGISQPENATTIDEAADQSLDSAVFGDM
;
A
#
# COMPACT_ATOMS: atom_id res chain seq x y z
N MET A 1 -32.95 22.92 29.45
CA MET A 1 -31.57 23.05 29.97
C MET A 1 -31.19 24.53 29.99
N ARG A 2 -30.49 25.00 31.03
CA ARG A 2 -29.94 26.37 31.01
C ARG A 2 -28.78 26.37 29.98
N PRO A 3 -28.55 27.47 29.26
CA PRO A 3 -27.52 27.52 28.20
C PRO A 3 -26.12 27.13 28.70
N GLU A 4 -25.80 27.48 29.95
CA GLU A 4 -24.53 27.07 30.60
C GLU A 4 -24.40 25.54 30.81
N GLN A 5 -25.54 24.90 31.17
CA GLN A 5 -25.55 23.44 31.35
C GLN A 5 -25.39 22.70 30.00
N LEU A 6 -25.92 23.26 28.94
CA LEU A 6 -25.76 22.70 27.58
C LEU A 6 -24.30 22.80 27.13
N ARG A 7 -23.65 23.95 27.34
CA ARG A 7 -22.24 24.14 27.02
C ARG A 7 -21.35 23.15 27.77
N LEU A 8 -21.54 23.08 29.07
CA LEU A 8 -20.75 22.16 29.91
C LEU A 8 -20.95 20.72 29.44
N ALA A 9 -22.19 20.32 29.15
CA ALA A 9 -22.49 18.97 28.66
C ALA A 9 -21.83 18.68 27.30
N LEU A 10 -21.83 19.65 26.36
CA LEU A 10 -21.16 19.51 25.08
C LEU A 10 -19.65 19.39 25.22
N VAL A 11 -19.02 20.27 25.99
CA VAL A 11 -17.56 20.23 26.22
C VAL A 11 -17.17 18.93 26.89
N VAL A 12 -17.88 18.51 27.94
CA VAL A 12 -17.61 17.23 28.64
C VAL A 12 -17.84 16.05 27.71
N GLY A 13 -18.92 16.05 26.91
CA GLY A 13 -19.18 15.01 25.93
C GLY A 13 -18.07 14.87 24.89
N MET A 14 -17.60 15.99 24.35
CA MET A 14 -16.50 16.02 23.39
C MET A 14 -15.14 15.59 23.99
N LEU A 15 -14.86 16.02 25.22
CA LEU A 15 -13.66 15.55 25.95
C LEU A 15 -13.70 14.05 26.23
N LEU A 16 -14.88 13.52 26.57
CA LEU A 16 -15.06 12.07 26.74
C LEU A 16 -14.88 11.35 25.40
N SER A 17 -15.41 11.88 24.32
CA SER A 17 -15.21 11.33 22.96
C SER A 17 -13.73 11.35 22.58
N ALA A 18 -13.03 12.46 22.80
CA ALA A 18 -11.59 12.53 22.58
C ALA A 18 -10.80 11.53 23.47
N GLY A 19 -11.31 11.26 24.70
CA GLY A 19 -10.75 10.25 25.59
C GLY A 19 -10.84 8.82 25.06
N LEU A 20 -11.77 8.53 24.15
CA LEU A 20 -11.88 7.22 23.50
C LEU A 20 -10.66 6.87 22.65
N LEU A 21 -9.92 7.88 22.16
CA LEU A 21 -8.65 7.65 21.46
C LEU A 21 -7.58 6.99 22.33
N ILE A 22 -7.68 7.10 23.65
CA ILE A 22 -6.75 6.46 24.58
C ILE A 22 -7.02 4.95 24.65
N THR A 23 -8.30 4.58 24.57
CA THR A 23 -8.73 3.17 24.62
C THR A 23 -8.69 2.49 23.26
N ASN A 24 -8.95 3.25 22.22
CA ASN A 24 -8.97 2.80 20.83
C ASN A 24 -8.07 3.76 20.02
N PRO A 25 -6.76 3.56 20.02
CA PRO A 25 -5.86 4.39 19.23
C PRO A 25 -6.16 4.19 17.74
N ILE A 26 -6.05 5.28 16.97
CA ILE A 26 -6.17 5.21 15.52
C ILE A 26 -4.86 4.66 14.98
N ASP A 27 -4.97 3.63 14.18
CA ASP A 27 -3.90 3.11 13.34
C ASP A 27 -4.27 3.39 11.87
N PRO A 28 -3.70 4.43 11.26
CA PRO A 28 -4.00 4.76 9.87
C PRO A 28 -3.49 3.66 8.95
N GLN A 29 -4.37 3.12 8.13
CA GLN A 29 -4.04 2.08 7.16
C GLN A 29 -3.50 2.72 5.87
N MET A 30 -2.46 2.10 5.32
CA MET A 30 -1.91 2.45 4.02
C MET A 30 -1.62 1.17 3.24
N ASN A 31 -2.62 0.68 2.53
CA ASN A 31 -2.53 -0.46 1.63
C ASN A 31 -3.49 -0.24 0.45
N THR A 32 -3.37 -1.04 -0.57
CA THR A 32 -4.23 -0.96 -1.76
C THR A 32 -5.70 -1.19 -1.44
N GLU A 33 -6.00 -2.00 -0.43
CA GLU A 33 -7.37 -2.36 -0.03
C GLU A 33 -8.14 -1.19 0.57
N VAL A 34 -7.45 -0.29 1.28
CA VAL A 34 -8.05 0.91 1.85
C VAL A 34 -8.38 1.95 0.78
N ILE A 35 -7.68 1.89 -0.36
CA ILE A 35 -7.87 2.84 -1.46
C ILE A 35 -9.03 2.38 -2.35
N PHE A 36 -9.10 1.09 -2.68
CA PHE A 36 -10.07 0.54 -3.62
C PHE A 36 -11.01 -0.44 -2.91
N ASP A 37 -12.29 -0.26 -3.14
CA ASP A 37 -13.38 -1.12 -2.63
C ASP A 37 -14.06 -1.73 -3.87
N ASP A 38 -13.40 -2.72 -4.47
CA ASP A 38 -13.90 -3.46 -5.62
C ASP A 38 -14.42 -4.82 -5.14
N GLU A 39 -15.61 -5.20 -5.58
CA GLU A 39 -16.24 -6.48 -5.22
C GLU A 39 -15.36 -7.67 -5.64
N ALA A 40 -14.67 -7.58 -6.78
CA ALA A 40 -13.75 -8.59 -7.24
C ALA A 40 -12.52 -8.72 -6.31
N MET A 41 -11.96 -7.59 -5.84
CA MET A 41 -10.85 -7.59 -4.90
C MET A 41 -11.25 -8.21 -3.55
N ILE A 42 -12.46 -7.88 -3.06
CA ILE A 42 -13.00 -8.46 -1.82
C ILE A 42 -13.14 -9.97 -1.97
N ARG A 43 -13.70 -10.44 -3.09
CA ARG A 43 -13.84 -11.88 -3.35
C ARG A 43 -12.49 -12.59 -3.45
N ILE A 44 -11.52 -12.03 -4.16
CA ILE A 44 -10.15 -12.58 -4.24
C ILE A 44 -9.55 -12.71 -2.84
N LYS A 45 -9.69 -11.67 -2.01
CA LYS A 45 -9.18 -11.67 -0.63
C LYS A 45 -9.86 -12.72 0.24
N ASP A 46 -11.17 -12.88 0.13
CA ASP A 46 -11.95 -13.76 1.00
C ASP A 46 -11.89 -15.23 0.57
N GLU A 47 -11.82 -15.50 -0.73
CA GLU A 47 -11.95 -16.83 -1.30
C GLU A 47 -10.59 -17.46 -1.66
N SER A 48 -9.53 -16.67 -1.94
CA SER A 48 -8.22 -17.21 -2.27
C SER A 48 -7.23 -17.13 -1.10
N VAL A 49 -6.38 -18.14 -0.97
CA VAL A 49 -5.25 -18.13 -0.02
C VAL A 49 -4.28 -17.02 -0.38
N GLU A 50 -4.04 -16.81 -1.67
CA GLU A 50 -3.15 -15.75 -2.18
C GLU A 50 -3.70 -14.35 -1.93
N GLY A 51 -5.03 -14.16 -1.94
CA GLY A 51 -5.65 -12.87 -1.63
C GLY A 51 -5.44 -12.43 -0.17
N LYS A 52 -5.06 -13.34 0.71
CA LYS A 52 -4.73 -13.07 2.12
C LYS A 52 -3.23 -13.00 2.37
N SER A 53 -2.40 -13.21 1.35
CA SER A 53 -0.96 -13.19 1.45
C SER A 53 -0.36 -11.94 0.80
N HIS A 54 0.74 -11.49 1.39
CA HIS A 54 1.54 -10.40 0.84
C HIS A 54 2.76 -11.00 0.16
N GLN A 55 2.93 -10.70 -1.11
CA GLN A 55 4.09 -11.12 -1.86
C GLN A 55 5.27 -10.22 -1.56
N LEU A 56 6.37 -10.82 -1.17
CA LEU A 56 7.65 -10.18 -0.89
C LEU A 56 8.74 -10.86 -1.69
N VAL A 57 9.77 -10.11 -1.99
CA VAL A 57 10.90 -10.59 -2.75
C VAL A 57 12.18 -10.30 -1.95
N LEU A 58 13.02 -11.31 -1.79
CA LEU A 58 14.38 -11.16 -1.33
C LEU A 58 15.32 -11.31 -2.52
N ARG A 59 16.12 -10.29 -2.78
CA ARG A 59 17.18 -10.34 -3.79
C ARG A 59 18.50 -10.66 -3.12
N PHE A 60 19.21 -11.61 -3.68
CA PHE A 60 20.53 -12.04 -3.24
C PHE A 60 21.57 -11.73 -4.31
N ARG A 61 22.66 -11.11 -3.90
CA ARG A 61 23.89 -10.91 -4.67
C ARG A 61 25.06 -11.36 -3.84
N HIS A 62 26.11 -11.84 -4.46
CA HIS A 62 27.35 -12.12 -3.74
C HIS A 62 28.24 -10.88 -3.71
N ASP A 63 28.92 -10.61 -2.60
CA ASP A 63 29.72 -9.39 -2.37
C ASP A 63 30.83 -9.18 -3.40
N ASP A 64 31.38 -10.26 -3.96
CA ASP A 64 32.40 -10.17 -5.00
C ASP A 64 31.85 -9.87 -6.41
N GLY A 65 30.51 -9.85 -6.57
CA GLY A 65 29.83 -9.65 -7.84
C GLY A 65 29.96 -10.81 -8.83
N ASP A 66 30.49 -11.96 -8.40
CA ASP A 66 30.61 -13.14 -9.23
C ASP A 66 29.34 -13.99 -9.25
N GLN A 67 29.28 -14.92 -10.20
CA GLN A 67 28.13 -15.79 -10.43
C GLN A 67 27.76 -16.62 -9.21
N ILE A 68 26.47 -16.60 -8.84
CA ILE A 68 25.90 -17.39 -7.76
C ILE A 68 25.57 -18.79 -8.26
N THR A 69 24.77 -18.88 -9.29
CA THR A 69 24.10 -20.12 -9.71
C THR A 69 25.04 -21.13 -10.37
N SER A 70 26.12 -20.67 -10.99
CA SER A 70 27.14 -21.57 -11.55
C SER A 70 28.12 -22.15 -10.51
N ASN A 71 28.18 -21.58 -9.32
CA ASN A 71 28.98 -22.06 -8.21
C ASN A 71 28.16 -22.95 -7.27
N LEU A 72 28.39 -24.26 -7.33
CA LEU A 72 27.61 -25.23 -6.54
C LEU A 72 27.72 -25.01 -5.03
N THR A 73 28.86 -24.52 -4.53
CA THR A 73 29.01 -24.22 -3.09
C THR A 73 28.10 -23.10 -2.67
N ARG A 74 28.02 -22.03 -3.45
CA ARG A 74 27.07 -20.89 -3.20
C ARG A 74 25.62 -21.32 -3.24
N VAL A 75 25.28 -22.19 -4.19
CA VAL A 75 23.91 -22.75 -4.28
C VAL A 75 23.58 -23.53 -2.99
N GLN A 76 24.50 -24.38 -2.53
CA GLN A 76 24.32 -25.19 -1.30
C GLN A 76 24.28 -24.31 -0.04
N GLU A 77 25.09 -23.25 0.03
CA GLU A 77 25.04 -22.26 1.12
C GLU A 77 23.69 -21.56 1.17
N LEU A 78 23.15 -21.14 0.03
CA LEU A 78 21.83 -20.50 -0.03
C LEU A 78 20.69 -21.48 0.26
N MET A 79 20.79 -22.74 -0.13
CA MET A 79 19.83 -23.78 0.29
C MET A 79 19.87 -24.00 1.82
N GLN A 80 21.05 -23.96 2.42
CA GLN A 80 21.15 -24.03 3.88
C GLN A 80 20.54 -22.80 4.53
N LEU A 81 20.80 -21.60 4.00
CA LEU A 81 20.22 -20.35 4.50
C LEU A 81 18.68 -20.35 4.38
N GLU A 82 18.14 -20.92 3.30
CA GLU A 82 16.72 -21.13 3.12
C GLU A 82 16.10 -21.98 4.24
N ASN A 83 16.72 -23.12 4.54
CA ASN A 83 16.28 -23.98 5.62
C ASN A 83 16.36 -23.28 6.99
N GLU A 84 17.43 -22.52 7.26
CA GLU A 84 17.56 -21.73 8.48
C GLU A 84 16.51 -20.63 8.58
N PHE A 85 16.16 -20.00 7.47
CA PHE A 85 15.12 -18.99 7.40
C PHE A 85 13.74 -19.57 7.69
N VAL A 86 13.38 -20.70 7.07
CA VAL A 86 12.08 -21.36 7.28
C VAL A 86 11.95 -21.89 8.70
N ASP A 87 12.99 -22.53 9.22
CA ASP A 87 12.98 -23.11 10.56
C ASP A 87 13.07 -22.08 11.68
N GLY A 88 13.58 -20.87 11.37
CA GLY A 88 13.79 -19.80 12.35
C GLY A 88 14.79 -20.23 13.45
N THR A 89 15.75 -21.05 13.11
CA THR A 89 16.67 -21.70 14.07
C THR A 89 17.89 -20.88 14.41
N ASN A 90 18.23 -19.89 13.60
CA ASN A 90 19.40 -19.02 13.86
C ASN A 90 19.01 -17.88 14.82
N PRO A 91 19.51 -17.90 16.09
CA PRO A 91 19.17 -16.87 17.07
C PRO A 91 19.71 -15.49 16.74
N ASP A 92 20.77 -15.39 15.94
CA ASP A 92 21.38 -14.12 15.55
C ASP A 92 20.60 -13.44 14.39
N THR A 93 19.87 -14.25 13.63
CA THR A 93 18.98 -13.80 12.55
C THR A 93 17.52 -14.03 12.87
N ALA A 94 17.18 -14.33 14.12
CA ALA A 94 15.81 -14.64 14.54
C ALA A 94 14.85 -13.48 14.21
N TRP A 95 14.10 -13.67 13.17
CA TRP A 95 12.88 -12.93 12.93
C TRP A 95 11.73 -13.67 13.63
N SER A 96 10.81 -12.91 14.20
CA SER A 96 9.72 -13.53 14.95
C SER A 96 8.72 -14.18 13.97
N LYS A 97 8.59 -15.51 13.99
CA LYS A 97 7.51 -16.22 13.28
C LYS A 97 6.11 -15.69 13.63
N LYS A 98 5.96 -15.02 14.79
CA LYS A 98 4.67 -14.45 15.22
C LYS A 98 4.32 -13.17 14.49
N SER A 99 5.31 -12.38 14.09
CA SER A 99 5.10 -11.13 13.35
C SER A 99 5.06 -11.34 11.84
N PHE A 100 5.38 -12.57 11.38
CA PHE A 100 5.52 -12.87 9.97
C PHE A 100 5.08 -14.30 9.66
N ALA A 101 3.80 -14.53 9.45
CA ALA A 101 3.31 -15.83 9.05
C ALA A 101 3.69 -16.10 7.59
N ILE A 102 4.81 -16.79 7.36
CA ILE A 102 5.13 -17.31 6.03
C ILE A 102 4.14 -18.42 5.73
N GLN A 103 3.35 -18.20 4.69
CA GLN A 103 2.44 -19.20 4.15
C GLN A 103 3.17 -20.08 3.15
N ARG A 104 4.04 -19.47 2.34
CA ARG A 104 4.78 -20.14 1.30
C ARG A 104 6.06 -19.38 0.98
N MET A 105 7.08 -20.11 0.61
CA MET A 105 8.32 -19.58 0.04
C MET A 105 8.67 -20.38 -1.21
N VAL A 106 9.06 -19.67 -2.25
CA VAL A 106 9.52 -20.26 -3.51
C VAL A 106 10.91 -19.75 -3.80
N THR A 107 11.84 -20.66 -3.97
CA THR A 107 13.23 -20.36 -4.33
C THR A 107 13.62 -21.14 -5.58
N PRO A 108 14.57 -20.65 -6.36
CA PRO A 108 15.02 -21.39 -7.54
C PRO A 108 15.67 -22.72 -7.14
N PHE A 109 16.37 -22.76 -6.02
CA PHE A 109 17.14 -23.95 -5.62
C PHE A 109 16.28 -25.07 -5.05
N ALA A 110 15.19 -24.77 -4.34
CA ALA A 110 14.22 -25.78 -3.92
C ALA A 110 13.63 -26.49 -5.13
N THR A 111 13.14 -25.73 -6.12
CA THR A 111 12.57 -26.30 -7.34
C THR A 111 13.60 -27.09 -8.18
N TRP A 112 14.87 -26.63 -8.20
CA TRP A 112 15.95 -27.38 -8.86
C TRP A 112 16.26 -28.69 -8.13
N SER A 113 16.22 -28.66 -6.79
CA SER A 113 16.41 -29.87 -5.99
C SER A 113 15.35 -30.90 -6.34
N ASP A 114 14.08 -30.51 -6.38
CA ASP A 114 12.95 -31.37 -6.74
C ASP A 114 13.11 -31.93 -8.16
N ALA A 115 13.49 -31.09 -9.13
CA ALA A 115 13.75 -31.51 -10.50
C ALA A 115 14.87 -32.57 -10.59
N PHE A 116 15.97 -32.37 -9.86
CA PHE A 116 17.04 -33.35 -9.83
C PHE A 116 16.67 -34.63 -9.07
N GLU A 117 15.92 -34.52 -7.97
CA GLU A 117 15.45 -35.65 -7.19
C GLU A 117 14.44 -36.50 -7.96
N SER A 118 13.60 -35.92 -8.81
CA SER A 118 12.70 -36.65 -9.70
C SER A 118 13.46 -37.60 -10.66
N ARG A 119 14.75 -37.30 -10.92
CA ARG A 119 15.68 -38.15 -11.69
C ARG A 119 16.65 -38.92 -10.80
N ASN A 120 16.36 -39.08 -9.50
CA ASN A 120 17.22 -39.75 -8.51
C ASN A 120 18.63 -39.12 -8.37
N ARG A 121 18.69 -37.77 -8.41
CA ARG A 121 19.91 -36.97 -8.19
C ARG A 121 19.69 -36.08 -6.97
N SER A 122 20.76 -35.81 -6.24
CA SER A 122 20.70 -34.91 -5.08
C SER A 122 21.59 -33.70 -5.29
N LEU A 123 21.01 -32.52 -5.32
CA LEU A 123 21.72 -31.25 -5.41
C LEU A 123 22.49 -30.97 -4.13
N GLU A 124 21.92 -31.28 -2.96
CA GLU A 124 22.55 -31.08 -1.65
C GLU A 124 23.82 -31.89 -1.47
N ASN A 125 23.84 -33.13 -1.99
CA ASN A 125 24.96 -34.07 -1.83
C ASN A 125 25.94 -34.03 -2.99
N ALA A 126 25.75 -33.19 -3.98
CA ALA A 126 26.61 -33.08 -5.13
C ALA A 126 27.95 -32.42 -4.77
N THR A 127 29.06 -32.93 -5.26
CA THR A 127 30.39 -32.34 -5.09
C THR A 127 30.79 -31.47 -6.27
N GLN A 128 30.14 -31.65 -7.39
CA GLN A 128 30.34 -30.87 -8.62
C GLN A 128 29.07 -30.96 -9.49
N TRP A 129 28.84 -29.95 -10.33
CA TRP A 129 27.69 -29.91 -11.24
C TRP A 129 27.60 -31.15 -12.14
N ALA A 130 28.69 -31.72 -12.57
CA ALA A 130 28.68 -32.94 -13.39
C ALA A 130 28.08 -34.17 -12.70
N ASN A 131 27.84 -34.14 -11.38
CA ASN A 131 27.14 -35.21 -10.67
C ASN A 131 25.61 -35.17 -10.87
N VAL A 132 25.06 -34.00 -11.11
CA VAL A 132 23.61 -33.77 -11.25
C VAL A 132 23.20 -33.43 -12.68
N LEU A 133 24.05 -32.74 -13.42
CA LEU A 133 23.82 -32.41 -14.84
C LEU A 133 24.19 -33.60 -15.71
N LEU A 134 23.19 -34.28 -16.23
CA LEU A 134 23.42 -35.42 -17.11
C LEU A 134 22.98 -35.11 -18.53
N PRO A 135 23.67 -35.75 -19.51
CA PRO A 135 23.36 -35.57 -20.92
C PRO A 135 22.05 -36.22 -21.37
N GLU A 136 21.29 -36.84 -20.47
CA GLU A 136 20.04 -37.57 -20.78
C GLU A 136 18.86 -36.67 -21.08
N ILE A 137 19.00 -35.35 -20.84
CA ILE A 137 17.93 -34.35 -21.06
C ILE A 137 18.43 -33.33 -22.11
N ASP A 138 18.51 -33.73 -23.35
CA ASP A 138 19.02 -32.88 -24.44
C ASP A 138 18.22 -31.57 -24.59
N GLU A 139 16.88 -31.63 -24.34
CA GLU A 139 15.97 -30.47 -24.43
C GLU A 139 15.86 -29.69 -23.12
N GLY A 140 16.45 -30.17 -22.03
CA GLY A 140 16.37 -29.56 -20.70
C GLY A 140 14.96 -29.54 -20.12
N TRP A 141 14.77 -28.72 -19.09
CA TRP A 141 13.49 -28.62 -18.36
C TRP A 141 12.39 -27.92 -19.13
N CYS A 142 12.71 -27.12 -20.16
CA CYS A 142 11.72 -26.50 -21.07
C CYS A 142 11.31 -27.41 -22.22
N GLY A 143 11.87 -28.63 -22.33
CA GLY A 143 11.60 -29.57 -23.41
C GLY A 143 10.31 -30.35 -23.24
N SER A 144 9.85 -30.97 -24.33
CA SER A 144 8.62 -31.78 -24.34
C SER A 144 8.71 -33.06 -23.49
N GLY A 145 9.92 -33.51 -23.18
CA GLY A 145 10.19 -34.68 -22.32
C GLY A 145 10.37 -34.36 -20.85
N ALA A 146 10.21 -33.11 -20.45
CA ALA A 146 10.32 -32.68 -19.06
C ALA A 146 9.10 -33.13 -18.24
N ASN A 147 9.36 -33.61 -17.01
CA ASN A 147 8.30 -33.93 -16.05
C ASN A 147 7.78 -32.65 -15.35
N ALA A 148 6.86 -32.80 -14.40
CA ALA A 148 6.22 -31.66 -13.73
C ALA A 148 7.25 -30.86 -12.90
N GLU A 149 8.10 -31.53 -12.14
CA GLU A 149 9.13 -30.92 -11.30
C GLU A 149 10.16 -30.15 -12.15
N GLU A 150 10.54 -30.70 -13.30
CA GLU A 150 11.46 -30.06 -14.24
C GLU A 150 10.85 -28.81 -14.87
N LYS A 151 9.57 -28.86 -15.25
CA LYS A 151 8.86 -27.68 -15.75
C LYS A 151 8.78 -26.60 -14.69
N ALA A 152 8.53 -26.99 -13.45
CA ALA A 152 8.52 -26.07 -12.32
C ALA A 152 9.87 -25.38 -12.13
N ALA A 153 10.95 -26.14 -12.17
CA ALA A 153 12.29 -25.60 -12.07
C ALA A 153 12.64 -24.64 -13.22
N PHE A 154 12.09 -24.90 -14.42
CA PHE A 154 12.19 -23.96 -15.53
C PHE A 154 11.43 -22.67 -15.27
N GLU A 155 10.17 -22.75 -14.84
CA GLU A 155 9.34 -21.59 -14.53
C GLU A 155 9.94 -20.77 -13.39
N ALA A 156 10.42 -21.43 -12.32
CA ALA A 156 11.14 -20.78 -11.24
C ALA A 156 12.39 -20.05 -11.73
N SER A 157 13.16 -20.67 -12.62
CA SER A 157 14.34 -20.04 -13.21
C SER A 157 13.98 -18.81 -14.03
N LEU A 158 12.90 -18.83 -14.80
CA LEU A 158 12.43 -17.68 -15.57
C LEU A 158 11.99 -16.51 -14.70
N LEU A 159 11.34 -16.81 -13.57
CA LEU A 159 10.78 -15.77 -12.69
C LEU A 159 11.82 -15.19 -11.73
N MET A 160 12.79 -16.00 -11.29
CA MET A 160 13.69 -15.67 -10.20
C MET A 160 15.12 -15.37 -10.62
N LEU A 161 15.47 -15.59 -11.88
CA LEU A 161 16.76 -15.20 -12.44
C LEU A 161 16.60 -13.99 -13.36
N PRO A 162 17.63 -13.14 -13.51
CA PRO A 162 17.56 -11.97 -14.37
C PRO A 162 17.29 -12.32 -15.83
N GLU A 163 16.58 -11.45 -16.54
CA GLU A 163 16.45 -11.54 -17.99
C GLU A 163 17.82 -11.57 -18.68
N GLY A 164 17.94 -12.39 -19.71
CA GLY A 164 19.22 -12.56 -20.43
C GLY A 164 20.20 -13.53 -19.76
N THR A 165 19.81 -14.16 -18.65
CA THR A 165 20.56 -15.24 -18.05
C THR A 165 20.79 -16.39 -19.05
N ASN A 166 21.96 -17.00 -19.00
CA ASN A 166 22.17 -18.30 -19.66
C ASN A 166 21.45 -19.38 -18.84
N PHE A 167 20.30 -19.84 -19.33
CA PHE A 167 19.46 -20.77 -18.59
C PHE A 167 20.00 -22.21 -18.50
N GLY A 168 21.08 -22.54 -19.23
CA GLY A 168 21.69 -23.86 -19.13
C GLY A 168 20.69 -25.01 -19.26
N ILE A 169 20.68 -25.94 -18.29
CA ILE A 169 19.75 -27.07 -18.26
C ILE A 169 18.28 -26.65 -18.17
N ALA A 170 17.99 -25.49 -17.59
CA ALA A 170 16.61 -25.04 -17.46
C ALA A 170 15.97 -24.84 -18.86
N CYS A 171 16.71 -24.25 -19.80
CA CYS A 171 16.26 -24.20 -21.18
C CYS A 171 17.42 -24.08 -22.19
N PRO A 172 17.97 -25.20 -22.68
CA PRO A 172 19.03 -25.20 -23.69
C PRO A 172 18.60 -24.60 -25.03
N ALA A 173 17.29 -24.47 -25.29
CA ALA A 173 16.76 -23.82 -26.48
C ALA A 173 17.09 -22.32 -26.56
N PHE A 174 17.43 -21.69 -25.45
CA PHE A 174 17.94 -20.31 -25.44
C PHE A 174 19.33 -20.23 -26.11
N ALA A 175 19.56 -19.15 -26.80
CA ALA A 175 20.83 -18.91 -27.48
C ALA A 175 22.01 -18.96 -26.48
N GLY A 176 22.98 -19.84 -26.77
CA GLY A 176 24.17 -20.02 -25.95
C GLY A 176 24.01 -20.91 -24.71
N ALA A 177 22.82 -21.44 -24.43
CA ALA A 177 22.59 -22.37 -23.33
C ALA A 177 22.93 -23.82 -23.71
N SER A 178 23.21 -24.65 -22.68
CA SER A 178 23.52 -26.09 -22.84
C SER A 178 22.94 -26.88 -21.67
N ALA A 179 22.33 -28.02 -21.94
CA ALA A 179 21.82 -28.93 -20.92
C ALA A 179 22.90 -29.48 -19.97
N THR A 180 24.17 -29.32 -20.33
CA THR A 180 25.33 -29.75 -19.51
C THR A 180 25.86 -28.65 -18.59
N GLN A 181 25.17 -27.51 -18.50
CA GLN A 181 25.54 -26.38 -17.67
C GLN A 181 24.35 -26.01 -16.75
N PRO A 182 24.63 -25.56 -15.53
CA PRO A 182 23.58 -24.93 -14.72
C PRO A 182 23.18 -23.59 -15.32
N PRO A 183 22.05 -23.00 -14.91
CA PRO A 183 21.80 -21.58 -15.15
C PRO A 183 22.92 -20.71 -14.61
N VAL A 184 23.23 -19.57 -15.27
CA VAL A 184 24.39 -18.72 -14.95
C VAL A 184 23.91 -17.32 -14.62
N ALA A 185 23.70 -17.03 -13.34
CA ALA A 185 23.25 -15.74 -12.84
C ALA A 185 24.11 -15.27 -11.66
N ASP A 186 24.32 -13.96 -11.56
CA ASP A 186 25.05 -13.27 -10.48
C ASP A 186 24.13 -12.78 -9.37
N GLU A 187 22.84 -12.78 -9.61
CA GLU A 187 21.81 -12.48 -8.62
C GLU A 187 20.61 -13.41 -8.76
N ILE A 188 19.87 -13.59 -7.67
CA ILE A 188 18.66 -14.42 -7.63
C ILE A 188 17.58 -13.76 -6.79
N LEU A 189 16.33 -14.16 -7.01
CA LEU A 189 15.20 -13.80 -6.16
C LEU A 189 14.68 -15.00 -5.38
N TRP A 190 14.24 -14.75 -4.14
CA TRP A 190 13.32 -15.60 -3.40
C TRP A 190 11.97 -14.90 -3.33
N ILE A 191 10.90 -15.64 -3.54
CA ILE A 191 9.54 -15.12 -3.43
C ILE A 191 8.92 -15.66 -2.15
N ILE A 192 8.45 -14.77 -1.29
CA ILE A 192 7.85 -15.11 -0.02
C ILE A 192 6.40 -14.63 -0.03
N TYR A 193 5.49 -15.53 0.28
CA TYR A 193 4.10 -15.22 0.55
C TYR A 193 3.88 -15.24 2.06
N ALA A 194 3.62 -14.07 2.61
CA ALA A 194 3.38 -13.89 4.03
C ALA A 194 1.95 -13.44 4.25
N GLY A 195 1.25 -14.08 5.17
CA GLY A 195 -0.08 -13.69 5.61
C GLY A 195 -0.01 -12.99 6.96
N SER A 196 -0.86 -12.02 7.18
CA SER A 196 -1.12 -11.48 8.49
C SER A 196 -2.62 -11.49 8.73
N ASP A 197 -3.04 -12.15 9.80
CA ASP A 197 -4.45 -12.21 10.19
C ASP A 197 -4.98 -10.83 10.65
N ASP A 198 -4.08 -9.91 11.02
CA ASP A 198 -4.42 -8.63 11.65
C ASP A 198 -4.00 -7.38 10.83
N GLY A 199 -3.53 -7.53 9.59
CA GLY A 199 -3.17 -6.40 8.71
C GLY A 199 -1.84 -5.70 9.06
N ASP A 200 -1.26 -5.95 10.21
CA ASP A 200 -0.02 -5.36 10.71
C ASP A 200 1.13 -6.38 10.67
N SER A 201 1.66 -6.62 9.48
CA SER A 201 2.89 -7.38 9.36
C SER A 201 4.08 -6.51 9.73
N ASP A 202 4.94 -7.02 10.63
CA ASP A 202 6.19 -6.37 10.99
C ASP A 202 7.23 -6.53 9.86
N TRP A 203 7.06 -5.70 8.82
CA TRP A 203 7.98 -5.66 7.67
C TRP A 203 9.40 -5.29 8.06
N ASP A 204 9.57 -4.59 9.19
CA ASP A 204 10.87 -4.22 9.71
C ASP A 204 11.65 -5.43 10.19
N SER A 205 10.99 -6.46 10.70
CA SER A 205 11.70 -7.68 11.11
C SER A 205 12.30 -8.44 9.93
N LEU A 206 11.67 -8.46 8.76
CA LEU A 206 12.25 -9.06 7.56
C LEU A 206 13.45 -8.26 7.05
N ARG A 207 13.33 -6.93 7.03
CA ARG A 207 14.45 -6.05 6.66
C ARG A 207 15.62 -6.24 7.62
N HIS A 208 15.38 -6.26 8.92
CA HIS A 208 16.42 -6.53 9.92
C HIS A 208 17.06 -7.91 9.77
N TRP A 209 16.27 -8.91 9.38
CA TRP A 209 16.83 -10.23 9.05
C TRP A 209 17.75 -10.13 7.84
N ALA A 210 17.32 -9.48 6.77
CA ALA A 210 18.12 -9.31 5.55
C ALA A 210 19.43 -8.56 5.84
N ASP A 211 19.35 -7.42 6.56
CA ASP A 211 20.51 -6.62 6.94
C ASP A 211 21.52 -7.43 7.78
N ARG A 212 21.04 -8.12 8.84
CA ARG A 212 21.91 -8.92 9.71
C ARG A 212 22.50 -10.12 9.00
N THR A 213 21.74 -10.76 8.12
CA THR A 213 22.25 -11.89 7.35
C THR A 213 23.31 -11.42 6.36
N SER A 214 23.11 -10.27 5.72
CA SER A 214 24.13 -9.64 4.88
C SER A 214 25.42 -9.31 5.67
N GLU A 215 25.30 -8.84 6.91
CA GLU A 215 26.49 -8.56 7.75
C GLU A 215 27.26 -9.83 8.16
N ASN A 216 26.60 -10.99 8.19
CA ASN A 216 27.17 -12.24 8.68
C ASN A 216 27.50 -13.25 7.58
N THR A 217 27.18 -12.96 6.33
CA THR A 217 27.42 -13.81 5.16
C THR A 217 28.10 -12.99 4.06
N ASP A 218 28.58 -13.65 3.03
CA ASP A 218 29.16 -12.99 1.85
C ASP A 218 28.06 -12.61 0.81
N TYR A 219 26.82 -12.38 1.27
CA TYR A 219 25.70 -12.04 0.41
C TYR A 219 25.08 -10.70 0.78
N GLU A 220 24.91 -9.83 -0.19
CA GLU A 220 24.04 -8.66 -0.11
C GLU A 220 22.59 -9.13 -0.29
N ILE A 221 21.78 -9.01 0.77
CA ILE A 221 20.37 -9.42 0.77
C ILE A 221 19.51 -8.18 0.85
N THR A 222 18.64 -7.97 -0.13
CA THR A 222 17.73 -6.84 -0.17
C THR A 222 16.30 -7.33 -0.16
N ALA A 223 15.53 -6.92 0.86
CA ALA A 223 14.11 -7.21 0.95
C ALA A 223 13.30 -6.12 0.23
N VAL A 224 12.45 -6.52 -0.70
CA VAL A 224 11.63 -5.63 -1.52
C VAL A 224 10.21 -6.19 -1.64
N GLY A 225 9.25 -5.31 -1.71
CA GLY A 225 7.86 -5.66 -1.94
C GLY A 225 6.96 -4.43 -1.85
N VAL A 226 5.89 -4.41 -2.62
CA VAL A 226 4.94 -3.29 -2.63
C VAL A 226 4.43 -2.99 -1.22
N ASN A 227 4.13 -4.03 -0.43
CA ASN A 227 3.66 -3.88 0.94
C ASN A 227 4.74 -3.34 1.90
N MET A 228 6.01 -3.69 1.69
CA MET A 228 7.12 -3.08 2.45
C MET A 228 7.28 -1.59 2.12
N MET A 229 7.11 -1.21 0.85
CA MET A 229 7.10 0.19 0.43
C MET A 229 5.91 0.93 1.05
N TYR A 230 4.72 0.33 1.08
CA TYR A 230 3.57 0.90 1.80
C TYR A 230 3.83 1.04 3.30
N GLY A 231 4.45 0.06 3.95
CA GLY A 231 4.82 0.14 5.36
C GLY A 231 5.80 1.30 5.63
N LYS A 232 6.82 1.45 4.79
CA LYS A 232 7.78 2.56 4.86
C LYS A 232 7.09 3.90 4.59
N ALA A 233 6.28 3.97 3.54
CA ALA A 233 5.51 5.16 3.21
C ALA A 233 4.53 5.54 4.33
N LYS A 234 3.88 4.55 4.99
CA LYS A 234 3.05 4.76 6.17
C LYS A 234 3.85 5.44 7.29
N ALA A 235 5.02 4.90 7.64
CA ALA A 235 5.86 5.46 8.71
C ALA A 235 6.28 6.91 8.42
N ILE A 236 6.72 7.20 7.19
CA ILE A 236 7.09 8.56 6.75
C ILE A 236 5.86 9.48 6.80
N ALA A 237 4.72 9.03 6.26
CA ALA A 237 3.51 9.82 6.21
C ALA A 237 2.92 10.10 7.61
N GLU A 238 3.07 9.18 8.57
CA GLU A 238 2.69 9.43 9.97
C GLU A 238 3.58 10.49 10.63
N GLU A 239 4.89 10.46 10.39
CA GLU A 239 5.81 11.47 10.89
C GLU A 239 5.51 12.84 10.28
N ASP A 240 5.33 12.90 8.96
CA ASP A 240 4.96 14.12 8.25
C ASP A 240 3.59 14.64 8.71
N LEU A 241 2.60 13.78 8.91
CA LEU A 241 1.29 14.17 9.40
C LEU A 241 1.38 14.80 10.79
N ARG A 242 2.16 14.22 11.71
CA ARG A 242 2.41 14.81 13.03
C ARG A 242 3.05 16.19 12.92
N PHE A 243 4.07 16.33 12.08
CA PHE A 243 4.73 17.60 11.82
C PHE A 243 3.76 18.62 11.23
N VAL A 244 3.00 18.25 10.18
CA VAL A 244 2.03 19.12 9.52
C VAL A 244 0.92 19.56 10.48
N VAL A 245 0.40 18.67 11.32
CA VAL A 245 -0.62 19.02 12.31
C VAL A 245 -0.08 20.02 13.33
N ILE A 246 1.09 19.78 13.91
CA ILE A 246 1.72 20.68 14.88
C ILE A 246 2.02 22.03 14.24
N ALA A 247 2.64 22.03 13.06
CA ALA A 247 2.95 23.24 12.32
C ALA A 247 1.69 24.04 11.97
N SER A 248 0.62 23.35 11.53
CA SER A 248 -0.68 23.95 11.24
C SER A 248 -1.30 24.61 12.47
N PHE A 249 -1.27 23.95 13.64
CA PHE A 249 -1.71 24.56 14.89
C PHE A 249 -0.90 25.81 15.27
N LEU A 250 0.42 25.79 15.11
CA LEU A 250 1.28 26.93 15.41
C LEU A 250 1.04 28.11 14.45
N VAL A 251 0.99 27.82 13.15
CA VAL A 251 0.72 28.83 12.12
C VAL A 251 -0.67 29.41 12.30
N LEU A 252 -1.67 28.54 12.54
CA LEU A 252 -3.04 28.96 12.80
C LEU A 252 -3.14 29.85 14.03
N GLY A 253 -2.45 29.46 15.13
CA GLY A 253 -2.38 30.26 16.36
C GLY A 253 -1.75 31.64 16.14
N ALA A 254 -0.66 31.70 15.39
CA ALA A 254 -0.01 32.95 15.04
C ALA A 254 -0.94 33.84 14.17
N MET A 255 -1.53 33.27 13.11
CA MET A 255 -2.45 33.98 12.23
C MET A 255 -3.70 34.49 12.97
N LEU A 256 -4.28 33.66 13.86
CA LEU A 256 -5.40 34.04 14.70
C LEU A 256 -5.02 35.18 15.65
N THR A 257 -3.88 35.10 16.30
CA THR A 257 -3.43 36.13 17.23
C THR A 257 -3.25 37.48 16.52
N ILE A 258 -2.64 37.48 15.33
CA ILE A 258 -2.46 38.66 14.50
C ILE A 258 -3.80 39.16 13.96
N GLY A 259 -4.62 38.26 13.41
CA GLY A 259 -5.88 38.63 12.76
C GLY A 259 -6.96 39.07 13.74
N LEU A 260 -7.11 38.41 14.88
CA LEU A 260 -8.08 38.77 15.91
C LEU A 260 -7.56 39.91 16.82
N ARG A 261 -6.24 40.15 16.86
CA ARG A 261 -5.57 41.10 17.79
C ARG A 261 -5.97 40.83 19.25
N ASP A 262 -6.31 39.59 19.58
CA ASP A 262 -6.69 39.13 20.91
C ASP A 262 -6.23 37.70 21.12
N TRP A 263 -5.21 37.50 21.93
CA TRP A 263 -4.61 36.20 22.21
C TRP A 263 -5.59 35.24 22.93
N GLN A 264 -6.57 35.79 23.68
CA GLN A 264 -7.57 34.95 24.37
C GLN A 264 -8.60 34.39 23.40
N SER A 265 -9.04 35.19 22.42
CA SER A 265 -9.89 34.71 21.35
C SER A 265 -9.16 33.68 20.45
N ALA A 266 -7.87 33.92 20.17
CA ALA A 266 -7.06 32.97 19.44
C ALA A 266 -6.91 31.63 20.22
N GLY A 267 -6.63 31.71 21.51
CA GLY A 267 -6.54 30.52 22.38
C GLY A 267 -7.85 29.75 22.50
N ALA A 268 -8.99 30.46 22.62
CA ALA A 268 -10.31 29.83 22.65
C ALA A 268 -10.65 29.12 21.32
N THR A 269 -10.27 29.72 20.19
CA THR A 269 -10.44 29.10 18.86
C THR A 269 -9.59 27.84 18.74
N LEU A 270 -8.31 27.89 19.10
CA LEU A 270 -7.42 26.73 19.08
C LEU A 270 -7.94 25.60 19.99
N PHE A 271 -8.44 25.96 21.17
CA PHE A 271 -9.07 24.98 22.07
C PHE A 271 -10.30 24.36 21.42
N GLY A 272 -11.16 25.17 20.77
CA GLY A 272 -12.32 24.68 20.04
C GLY A 272 -11.95 23.73 18.90
N VAL A 273 -10.94 24.09 18.11
CA VAL A 273 -10.41 23.24 17.04
C VAL A 273 -9.88 21.90 17.60
N GLY A 274 -9.07 21.95 18.66
CA GLY A 274 -8.60 20.72 19.30
C GLY A 274 -9.72 19.85 19.84
N LEU A 275 -10.77 20.47 20.37
CA LEU A 275 -11.96 19.76 20.86
C LEU A 275 -12.74 19.09 19.73
N VAL A 276 -12.89 19.76 18.58
CA VAL A 276 -13.56 19.22 17.39
C VAL A 276 -12.79 18.03 16.86
N VAL A 277 -11.50 18.20 16.59
CA VAL A 277 -10.64 17.15 16.05
C VAL A 277 -10.60 15.95 17.00
N GLY A 278 -10.36 16.18 18.29
CA GLY A 278 -10.30 15.09 19.27
C GLY A 278 -11.63 14.35 19.39
N ALA A 279 -12.76 15.05 19.41
CA ALA A 279 -14.08 14.44 19.50
C ALA A 279 -14.43 13.64 18.23
N GLU A 280 -14.14 14.18 17.06
CA GLU A 280 -14.39 13.55 15.77
C GLU A 280 -13.65 12.22 15.66
N PHE A 281 -12.34 12.26 15.81
CA PHE A 281 -11.52 11.06 15.70
C PHE A 281 -11.85 10.06 16.80
N GLY A 282 -12.17 10.53 18.02
CA GLY A 282 -12.60 9.65 19.11
C GLY A 282 -13.92 8.94 18.83
N ILE A 283 -14.89 9.62 18.22
CA ILE A 283 -16.17 9.01 17.85
C ILE A 283 -15.98 8.00 16.72
N LEU A 284 -15.25 8.37 15.67
CA LEU A 284 -15.00 7.51 14.53
C LEU A 284 -14.22 6.26 14.93
N SER A 285 -13.19 6.40 15.77
CA SER A 285 -12.44 5.28 16.32
C SER A 285 -13.32 4.33 17.14
N ALA A 286 -14.18 4.88 18.00
CA ALA A 286 -15.12 4.07 18.78
C ALA A 286 -16.17 3.35 17.95
N LEU A 287 -16.48 3.85 16.75
CA LEU A 287 -17.35 3.20 15.77
C LEU A 287 -16.64 2.13 14.93
N GLY A 288 -15.34 1.91 15.15
CA GLY A 288 -14.55 0.97 14.37
C GLY A 288 -14.27 1.47 12.94
N PHE A 289 -14.21 2.78 12.76
CA PHE A 289 -13.91 3.36 11.45
C PHE A 289 -12.45 3.13 11.10
N GLU A 290 -12.20 2.54 9.95
CA GLU A 290 -10.86 2.30 9.43
C GLU A 290 -10.33 3.57 8.76
N PHE A 291 -9.33 4.17 9.38
CA PHE A 291 -8.70 5.38 8.88
C PHE A 291 -7.66 5.06 7.82
N SER A 292 -7.70 5.82 6.73
CA SER A 292 -6.61 5.91 5.76
C SER A 292 -5.68 7.07 6.11
N ILE A 293 -4.41 6.98 5.76
CA ILE A 293 -3.49 8.13 5.80
C ILE A 293 -4.04 9.33 5.03
N ILE A 294 -4.79 9.09 3.95
CA ILE A 294 -5.45 10.13 3.15
C ILE A 294 -6.47 10.91 3.98
N ASP A 295 -7.11 10.28 4.97
CA ASP A 295 -8.05 10.95 5.87
C ASP A 295 -7.36 12.01 6.74
N GLY A 296 -6.05 11.88 6.96
CA GLY A 296 -5.24 12.87 7.64
C GLY A 296 -5.23 14.25 6.95
N ILE A 297 -5.46 14.29 5.64
CA ILE A 297 -5.58 15.52 4.87
C ILE A 297 -6.81 16.34 5.31
N ALA A 298 -7.85 15.70 5.86
CA ALA A 298 -9.00 16.40 6.40
C ALA A 298 -8.65 17.33 7.56
N LEU A 299 -7.64 17.00 8.37
CA LEU A 299 -7.27 17.77 9.56
C LEU A 299 -6.92 19.23 9.26
N PRO A 300 -5.97 19.58 8.38
CA PRO A 300 -5.67 20.96 8.04
C PRO A 300 -6.88 21.70 7.45
N ILE A 301 -7.74 21.00 6.69
CA ILE A 301 -8.91 21.58 6.07
C ILE A 301 -9.96 21.93 7.14
N ILE A 302 -10.28 21.00 8.05
CA ILE A 302 -11.20 21.23 9.16
C ILE A 302 -10.70 22.37 10.05
N MET A 303 -9.40 22.37 10.37
CA MET A 303 -8.77 23.46 11.13
C MET A 303 -8.92 24.82 10.44
N GLY A 304 -8.78 24.87 9.10
CA GLY A 304 -8.97 26.09 8.31
C GLY A 304 -10.42 26.60 8.36
N VAL A 305 -11.39 25.72 8.21
CA VAL A 305 -12.82 26.08 8.26
C VAL A 305 -13.25 26.56 9.67
N ALA A 306 -12.69 25.91 10.72
CA ALA A 306 -13.02 26.21 12.10
C ALA A 306 -12.68 27.66 12.54
N VAL A 307 -11.78 28.31 11.81
CA VAL A 307 -11.38 29.70 12.08
C VAL A 307 -12.43 30.72 11.65
N ASP A 308 -13.23 30.42 10.64
CA ASP A 308 -14.21 31.35 10.07
C ASP A 308 -15.20 31.85 11.13
N GLY A 309 -15.67 30.97 11.99
CA GLY A 309 -16.58 31.32 13.08
C GLY A 309 -15.98 32.36 14.04
N ALA A 310 -14.72 32.17 14.43
CA ALA A 310 -14.00 33.09 15.30
C ALA A 310 -13.87 34.51 14.70
N PHE A 311 -13.52 34.59 13.41
CA PHE A 311 -13.43 35.88 12.70
C PHE A 311 -14.77 36.57 12.60
N TRP A 312 -15.83 35.84 12.18
CA TRP A 312 -17.16 36.44 12.01
C TRP A 312 -17.72 36.95 13.32
N TYR A 313 -17.65 36.20 14.42
CA TYR A 313 -18.17 36.67 15.71
C TYR A 313 -17.33 37.75 16.35
N SER A 314 -16.00 37.75 16.16
CA SER A 314 -15.09 38.71 16.79
C SER A 314 -14.94 40.02 16.03
N ARG A 315 -15.10 40.02 14.69
CA ARG A 315 -14.77 41.15 13.82
C ARG A 315 -15.95 41.72 13.03
N SER A 316 -17.03 40.95 12.84
CA SER A 316 -18.16 41.42 12.05
C SER A 316 -18.98 42.49 12.77
N SER A 317 -19.34 43.53 12.07
CA SER A 317 -20.31 44.55 12.54
C SER A 317 -21.78 44.10 12.45
N ARG A 318 -22.03 42.91 11.90
CA ARG A 318 -23.38 42.36 11.69
C ARG A 318 -24.01 41.89 13.00
N ASN A 319 -25.33 41.78 12.97
CA ASN A 319 -26.11 41.26 14.08
C ASN A 319 -25.82 39.78 14.31
N ARG A 320 -25.90 39.36 15.56
CA ARG A 320 -25.69 37.96 16.00
C ARG A 320 -26.50 36.95 15.17
N GLU A 321 -27.77 37.24 14.86
CA GLU A 321 -28.62 36.34 14.09
C GLU A 321 -28.20 36.23 12.63
N GLU A 322 -27.76 37.32 12.04
CA GLU A 322 -27.24 37.31 10.67
C GLU A 322 -25.98 36.45 10.55
N VAL A 323 -25.03 36.63 11.50
CA VAL A 323 -23.77 35.81 11.52
C VAL A 323 -24.11 34.33 11.69
N ARG A 324 -25.05 33.98 12.57
CA ARG A 324 -25.53 32.61 12.73
C ARG A 324 -26.08 32.02 11.44
N SER A 325 -26.95 32.77 10.77
CA SER A 325 -27.56 32.32 9.51
C SER A 325 -26.53 32.14 8.43
N MET A 326 -25.55 33.05 8.33
CA MET A 326 -24.46 32.95 7.36
C MET A 326 -23.59 31.72 7.61
N LEU A 327 -23.15 31.52 8.85
CA LEU A 327 -22.31 30.35 9.21
C LEU A 327 -23.08 29.02 9.04
N PHE A 328 -24.38 29.00 9.31
CA PHE A 328 -25.23 27.84 9.10
C PHE A 328 -25.34 27.48 7.61
N ILE A 329 -25.58 28.48 6.76
CA ILE A 329 -25.67 28.29 5.31
C ILE A 329 -24.29 27.85 4.77
N ALA A 330 -23.19 28.48 5.22
CA ALA A 330 -21.86 28.10 4.84
C ALA A 330 -21.54 26.62 5.23
N MET A 331 -21.91 26.23 6.46
CA MET A 331 -21.76 24.86 6.92
C MET A 331 -22.54 23.89 6.02
N ILE A 332 -23.84 24.14 5.75
CA ILE A 332 -24.67 23.26 4.91
C ILE A 332 -24.08 23.14 3.50
N THR A 333 -23.66 24.24 2.89
CA THR A 333 -23.11 24.23 1.54
C THR A 333 -21.78 23.48 1.47
N THR A 334 -20.94 23.67 2.48
CA THR A 334 -19.65 22.95 2.55
C THR A 334 -19.85 21.46 2.82
N VAL A 335 -20.71 21.11 3.78
CA VAL A 335 -21.06 19.70 4.05
C VAL A 335 -21.67 19.04 2.80
N ALA A 336 -22.58 19.71 2.10
CA ALA A 336 -23.15 19.18 0.87
C ALA A 336 -22.07 18.95 -0.20
N ALA A 337 -21.13 19.88 -0.35
CA ALA A 337 -20.04 19.76 -1.31
C ALA A 337 -19.11 18.57 -1.00
N VAL A 338 -18.66 18.45 0.27
CA VAL A 338 -17.75 17.34 0.65
C VAL A 338 -18.47 15.99 0.70
N SER A 339 -19.78 15.98 1.00
CA SER A 339 -20.60 14.77 1.01
C SER A 339 -20.76 14.16 -0.39
N LEU A 340 -20.52 14.90 -1.47
CA LEU A 340 -20.48 14.33 -2.83
C LEU A 340 -19.38 13.27 -2.97
N ALA A 341 -18.30 13.40 -2.22
CA ALA A 341 -17.24 12.41 -2.21
C ALA A 341 -17.67 11.04 -1.64
N ILE A 342 -18.74 11.00 -0.81
CA ILE A 342 -19.30 9.74 -0.27
C ILE A 342 -19.84 8.83 -1.39
N PHE A 343 -20.19 9.40 -2.53
CA PHE A 343 -20.66 8.65 -3.71
C PHE A 343 -19.53 8.22 -4.65
N SER A 344 -18.28 8.49 -4.29
CA SER A 344 -17.13 8.06 -5.09
C SER A 344 -17.01 6.53 -5.08
N PRO A 345 -16.62 5.89 -6.19
CA PRO A 345 -16.24 4.47 -6.21
C PRO A 345 -14.94 4.21 -5.41
N ILE A 346 -14.13 5.23 -5.16
CA ILE A 346 -12.86 5.11 -4.43
C ILE A 346 -13.13 5.22 -2.93
N ARG A 347 -12.80 4.18 -2.17
CA ARG A 347 -13.03 4.09 -0.72
C ARG A 347 -12.38 5.24 0.05
N ALA A 348 -11.12 5.57 -0.25
CA ALA A 348 -10.40 6.65 0.41
C ALA A 348 -11.08 8.03 0.22
N GLN A 349 -11.70 8.28 -0.95
CA GLN A 349 -12.45 9.51 -1.16
C GLN A 349 -13.75 9.53 -0.38
N ARG A 350 -14.46 8.39 -0.26
CA ARG A 350 -15.67 8.28 0.57
C ARG A 350 -15.34 8.53 2.03
N SER A 351 -14.26 7.91 2.51
CA SER A 351 -13.75 8.07 3.87
C SER A 351 -13.43 9.54 4.16
N LEU A 352 -12.60 10.16 3.33
CA LEU A 352 -12.23 11.58 3.46
C LEU A 352 -13.45 12.50 3.46
N GLY A 353 -14.42 12.27 2.55
CA GLY A 353 -15.66 13.06 2.48
C GLY A 353 -16.49 12.94 3.75
N LEU A 354 -16.58 11.74 4.33
CA LEU A 354 -17.31 11.51 5.58
C LEU A 354 -16.63 12.18 6.77
N VAL A 355 -15.31 12.02 6.91
CA VAL A 355 -14.51 12.66 7.97
C VAL A 355 -14.69 14.17 7.88
N MET A 356 -14.48 14.78 6.72
CA MET A 356 -14.65 16.22 6.55
C MET A 356 -16.08 16.70 6.87
N ALA A 357 -17.11 15.96 6.46
CA ALA A 357 -18.49 16.33 6.72
C ALA A 357 -18.81 16.34 8.23
N ILE A 358 -18.36 15.33 8.96
CA ILE A 358 -18.54 15.22 10.42
C ILE A 358 -17.77 16.35 11.12
N GLY A 359 -16.49 16.57 10.76
CA GLY A 359 -15.68 17.62 11.36
C GLY A 359 -16.27 19.00 11.20
N ILE A 360 -16.77 19.34 10.01
CA ILE A 360 -17.42 20.65 9.74
C ILE A 360 -18.71 20.82 10.54
N VAL A 361 -19.51 19.76 10.68
CA VAL A 361 -20.73 19.82 11.52
C VAL A 361 -20.37 20.01 13.00
N LEU A 362 -19.38 19.27 13.50
CA LEU A 362 -18.89 19.41 14.88
C LEU A 362 -18.32 20.80 15.14
N ASP A 363 -17.58 21.36 14.19
CA ASP A 363 -17.05 22.72 14.27
C ASP A 363 -18.19 23.75 14.39
N TRP A 364 -19.20 23.64 13.54
CA TRP A 364 -20.37 24.52 13.65
C TRP A 364 -21.05 24.39 15.02
N VAL A 365 -21.17 23.17 15.57
CA VAL A 365 -21.75 22.94 16.90
C VAL A 365 -20.90 23.62 17.98
N VAL A 366 -19.58 23.47 17.96
CA VAL A 366 -18.67 24.08 18.93
C VAL A 366 -18.70 25.60 18.82
N THR A 367 -18.57 26.12 17.62
CA THR A 367 -18.60 27.55 17.37
C THR A 367 -19.91 28.18 17.80
N ARG A 368 -21.04 27.52 17.50
CA ARG A 368 -22.40 28.03 17.80
C ARG A 368 -22.79 27.94 19.28
N TYR A 369 -22.47 26.83 19.95
CA TYR A 369 -22.99 26.55 21.28
C TYR A 369 -21.95 26.73 22.39
N VAL A 370 -20.64 26.66 22.07
CA VAL A 370 -19.59 26.78 23.05
C VAL A 370 -18.90 28.14 22.97
N LEU A 371 -18.49 28.57 21.77
CA LEU A 371 -17.59 29.72 21.61
C LEU A 371 -18.30 31.07 21.31
N GLU A 372 -19.48 31.03 20.73
CA GLU A 372 -20.20 32.25 20.29
C GLU A 372 -20.31 33.33 21.35
N ASP A 373 -20.83 32.98 22.53
CA ASP A 373 -21.02 33.99 23.59
C ASP A 373 -19.70 34.54 24.11
N PHE A 374 -18.64 33.68 24.16
CA PHE A 374 -17.32 34.14 24.52
C PHE A 374 -16.76 35.18 23.55
N PHE A 375 -16.92 34.98 22.25
CA PHE A 375 -16.46 35.93 21.24
C PHE A 375 -17.26 37.24 21.28
N ILE A 376 -18.58 37.18 21.50
CA ILE A 376 -19.43 38.36 21.60
C ILE A 376 -19.07 39.17 22.84
N ASP A 377 -18.95 38.56 24.04
CA ASP A 377 -18.56 39.23 25.27
C ASP A 377 -17.18 39.92 25.14
N ARG A 378 -16.24 39.26 24.42
CA ARG A 378 -14.92 39.85 24.17
C ARG A 378 -14.98 41.01 23.22
N ARG A 379 -15.80 40.93 22.17
CA ARG A 379 -16.02 42.04 21.24
C ARG A 379 -16.64 43.26 21.96
N GLU A 380 -17.66 43.07 22.79
CA GLU A 380 -18.29 44.14 23.58
C GLU A 380 -17.29 44.81 24.50
N LYS A 381 -16.49 44.06 25.29
CA LYS A 381 -15.45 44.63 26.15
C LYS A 381 -14.36 45.38 25.41
N ARG A 382 -14.04 44.95 24.18
CA ARG A 382 -13.05 45.67 23.33
C ARG A 382 -13.59 47.00 22.86
N ASN A 383 -14.87 47.05 22.45
CA ASN A 383 -15.52 48.26 22.00
C ASN A 383 -15.70 49.27 23.15
N GLU A 384 -16.00 48.81 24.38
CA GLU A 384 -16.08 49.63 25.58
C GLU A 384 -14.72 50.30 25.93
N ASN A 385 -13.60 49.63 25.67
CA ASN A 385 -12.26 50.11 25.94
C ASN A 385 -11.73 51.07 24.86
N GLY A 386 -12.56 51.50 23.90
CA GLY A 386 -12.21 52.55 22.91
C GLY A 386 -11.12 52.15 21.90
N PHE A 387 -10.88 50.83 21.69
CA PHE A 387 -10.15 50.36 20.54
C PHE A 387 -11.03 50.53 19.31
N GLU A 388 -11.09 51.75 18.73
CA GLU A 388 -11.61 51.92 17.38
C GLU A 388 -10.82 50.98 16.45
N ASP A 389 -11.50 50.09 15.78
CA ASP A 389 -10.90 49.33 14.69
C ASP A 389 -10.42 50.38 13.66
N GLU A 390 -9.14 50.66 13.61
CA GLU A 390 -8.53 51.31 12.45
C GLU A 390 -9.10 50.59 11.23
N GLU A 391 -9.86 51.30 10.39
CA GLU A 391 -10.29 50.77 9.11
C GLU A 391 -9.07 50.16 8.44
N LEU A 392 -8.98 48.83 8.50
CA LEU A 392 -8.05 48.13 7.64
C LEU A 392 -8.27 48.71 6.26
N THR A 393 -7.31 49.43 5.74
CA THR A 393 -7.31 49.97 4.38
C THR A 393 -7.99 48.92 3.52
N GLN A 394 -9.16 49.24 3.00
CA GLN A 394 -9.93 48.35 2.12
C GLN A 394 -9.04 48.05 0.94
N PHE A 395 -8.26 46.99 1.09
CA PHE A 395 -7.64 46.39 -0.07
C PHE A 395 -8.79 46.01 -0.96
N SER A 396 -8.96 46.71 -2.06
CA SER A 396 -10.06 46.48 -3.02
C SER A 396 -9.82 45.06 -3.55
N ALA A 397 -10.53 44.14 -2.94
CA ALA A 397 -10.48 42.70 -3.29
C ALA A 397 -10.94 42.45 -4.75
N GLU A 398 -11.51 43.49 -5.38
CA GLU A 398 -12.06 43.45 -6.73
C GLU A 398 -10.99 43.01 -7.78
N TRP A 399 -9.73 43.37 -7.58
CA TRP A 399 -8.65 42.99 -8.50
C TRP A 399 -7.88 41.74 -8.06
N VAL A 400 -7.92 41.37 -6.79
CA VAL A 400 -7.21 40.19 -6.27
C VAL A 400 -7.77 38.90 -6.86
N TRP A 401 -9.10 38.80 -6.94
CA TRP A 401 -9.78 37.62 -7.49
C TRP A 401 -9.51 37.36 -8.96
N PRO A 402 -9.64 38.34 -9.88
CA PRO A 402 -9.30 38.10 -11.28
C PRO A 402 -7.83 37.75 -11.49
N VAL A 403 -6.93 38.39 -10.76
CA VAL A 403 -5.48 38.07 -10.84
C VAL A 403 -5.22 36.66 -10.32
N ALA A 404 -5.76 36.28 -9.17
CA ALA A 404 -5.62 34.94 -8.63
C ALA A 404 -6.20 33.88 -9.58
N LEU A 405 -7.34 34.13 -10.21
CA LEU A 405 -7.96 33.23 -11.18
C LEU A 405 -7.11 33.08 -12.44
N ILE A 406 -6.55 34.19 -12.95
CA ILE A 406 -5.64 34.15 -14.10
C ILE A 406 -4.36 33.37 -13.77
N VAL A 407 -3.79 33.56 -12.58
CA VAL A 407 -2.60 32.82 -12.13
C VAL A 407 -2.91 31.34 -12.01
N LEU A 408 -4.01 30.96 -11.34
CA LEU A 408 -4.43 29.56 -11.19
C LEU A 408 -4.74 28.91 -12.55
N ALA A 409 -5.45 29.60 -13.44
CA ALA A 409 -5.72 29.11 -14.79
C ALA A 409 -4.42 28.95 -15.59
N SER A 410 -3.46 29.88 -15.46
CA SER A 410 -2.16 29.78 -16.10
C SER A 410 -1.36 28.58 -15.60
N ILE A 411 -1.35 28.34 -14.29
CA ILE A 411 -0.72 27.17 -13.68
C ILE A 411 -1.38 25.89 -14.20
N ALA A 412 -2.71 25.81 -14.23
CA ALA A 412 -3.45 24.63 -14.72
C ALA A 412 -3.20 24.33 -16.20
N VAL A 413 -2.91 25.38 -17.03
CA VAL A 413 -2.57 25.20 -18.45
C VAL A 413 -1.12 24.78 -18.64
N ILE A 414 -0.20 25.33 -17.84
CA ILE A 414 1.24 25.02 -17.93
C ILE A 414 1.56 23.64 -17.35
N SER A 415 0.88 23.29 -16.26
CA SER A 415 0.99 22.00 -15.58
C SER A 415 -0.41 21.41 -15.41
N PRO A 416 -0.98 20.81 -16.47
CA PRO A 416 -2.28 20.18 -16.33
C PRO A 416 -2.18 19.07 -15.28
N PRO A 417 -3.11 19.05 -14.30
CA PRO A 417 -3.13 17.97 -13.33
C PRO A 417 -3.35 16.65 -14.08
N GLY A 418 -2.30 15.84 -14.15
CA GLY A 418 -2.43 14.45 -14.56
C GLY A 418 -3.23 13.71 -13.49
N VAL A 419 -4.20 12.91 -13.90
CA VAL A 419 -4.77 11.91 -13.00
C VAL A 419 -3.78 10.74 -13.01
N ASN A 420 -2.76 10.84 -12.19
CA ASN A 420 -1.89 9.70 -11.95
C ASN A 420 -2.62 8.72 -11.04
N VAL A 421 -2.55 7.46 -11.38
CA VAL A 421 -2.93 6.39 -10.45
C VAL A 421 -2.07 6.57 -9.20
N LEU A 422 -2.66 6.39 -8.02
CA LEU A 422 -1.93 6.46 -6.76
C LEU A 422 -0.91 5.31 -6.74
N GLU A 423 0.31 5.62 -7.13
CA GLU A 423 1.45 4.70 -7.08
C GLU A 423 2.15 4.88 -5.73
N VAL A 424 2.58 3.79 -5.11
CA VAL A 424 3.26 3.83 -3.81
C VAL A 424 4.52 4.70 -3.84
N GLU A 425 5.16 4.79 -4.98
CA GLU A 425 6.35 5.61 -5.26
C GLU A 425 6.11 7.10 -4.97
N GLN A 426 4.87 7.58 -5.15
CA GLN A 426 4.52 8.98 -4.87
C GLN A 426 4.53 9.35 -3.38
N PHE A 427 4.50 8.33 -2.51
CA PHE A 427 4.54 8.52 -1.05
C PHE A 427 5.94 8.35 -0.46
N LEU A 428 6.93 8.03 -1.28
CA LEU A 428 8.33 7.93 -0.88
C LEU A 428 9.11 9.18 -1.32
N PRO A 429 10.15 9.58 -0.59
CA PRO A 429 11.06 10.60 -1.07
C PRO A 429 11.67 10.22 -2.42
N PRO A 430 11.86 11.17 -3.35
CA PRO A 430 12.35 10.87 -4.71
C PRO A 430 13.79 10.35 -4.75
N ASP A 431 14.52 10.46 -3.67
CA ASP A 431 15.88 9.95 -3.46
C ASP A 431 15.92 8.70 -2.55
N ASP A 432 14.78 8.06 -2.35
CA ASP A 432 14.71 6.84 -1.53
C ASP A 432 15.36 5.65 -2.25
N PRO A 433 16.32 4.95 -1.62
CA PRO A 433 16.99 3.80 -2.24
C PRO A 433 16.04 2.67 -2.67
N ALA A 434 14.86 2.57 -2.06
CA ALA A 434 13.86 1.55 -2.43
C ALA A 434 13.32 1.77 -3.86
N LEU A 435 13.28 3.01 -4.35
CA LEU A 435 12.86 3.33 -5.71
C LEU A 435 13.91 2.84 -6.71
N ASP A 436 15.20 3.13 -6.47
CA ASP A 436 16.29 2.66 -7.33
C ASP A 436 16.34 1.13 -7.41
N ILE A 437 16.08 0.46 -6.28
CA ILE A 437 16.04 -1.01 -6.22
C ILE A 437 14.83 -1.55 -7.00
N MET A 438 13.68 -0.91 -6.89
CA MET A 438 12.48 -1.32 -7.62
C MET A 438 12.68 -1.16 -9.13
N ASP A 439 13.23 -0.02 -9.56
CA ASP A 439 13.55 0.23 -10.97
C ASP A 439 14.56 -0.80 -11.52
N ASP A 440 15.59 -1.14 -10.74
CA ASP A 440 16.57 -2.16 -11.10
C ASP A 440 15.90 -3.54 -11.24
N LEU A 441 15.03 -3.92 -10.30
CA LEU A 441 14.26 -5.17 -10.38
C LEU A 441 13.32 -5.20 -11.57
N GLN A 442 12.59 -4.11 -11.82
CA GLN A 442 11.67 -4.02 -12.96
C GLN A 442 12.40 -4.10 -14.29
N SER A 443 13.64 -3.61 -14.37
CA SER A 443 14.44 -3.69 -15.58
C SER A 443 15.06 -5.07 -15.84
N LYS A 444 15.17 -5.92 -14.81
CA LYS A 444 15.91 -7.20 -14.88
C LYS A 444 15.04 -8.43 -14.78
N TYR A 445 13.90 -8.34 -14.12
CA TYR A 445 13.08 -9.50 -13.82
C TYR A 445 11.68 -9.37 -14.40
N ILE A 446 11.23 -10.40 -15.07
CA ILE A 446 9.88 -10.49 -15.64
C ILE A 446 8.82 -10.32 -14.54
N LEU A 447 9.03 -10.91 -13.37
CA LEU A 447 8.11 -10.80 -12.25
C LEU A 447 7.92 -9.36 -11.77
N ALA A 448 8.98 -8.56 -11.76
CA ALA A 448 8.94 -7.18 -11.28
C ALA A 448 8.50 -6.18 -12.36
N SER A 449 8.70 -6.50 -13.64
CA SER A 449 8.29 -5.66 -14.77
C SER A 449 6.80 -5.76 -15.11
N SER A 450 6.10 -6.73 -14.52
CA SER A 450 4.69 -7.02 -14.80
C SER A 450 3.77 -6.63 -13.65
N THR A 451 2.61 -6.08 -13.99
CA THR A 451 1.52 -5.91 -13.04
C THR A 451 0.62 -7.14 -13.10
N THR A 452 0.43 -7.81 -11.98
CA THR A 452 -0.51 -8.94 -11.90
C THR A 452 -1.95 -8.42 -12.02
N ALA A 453 -2.66 -8.88 -13.04
CA ALA A 453 -4.09 -8.63 -13.20
C ALA A 453 -4.87 -9.89 -12.84
N TRP A 454 -5.81 -9.75 -11.91
CA TRP A 454 -6.69 -10.83 -11.50
C TRP A 454 -7.97 -10.81 -12.32
N VAL A 455 -8.39 -11.97 -12.80
CA VAL A 455 -9.65 -12.16 -13.51
C VAL A 455 -10.50 -13.16 -12.71
N VAL A 456 -11.59 -12.67 -12.13
CA VAL A 456 -12.56 -13.51 -11.41
C VAL A 456 -13.62 -13.98 -12.37
N VAL A 457 -13.83 -15.29 -12.45
CA VAL A 457 -14.82 -15.90 -13.35
C VAL A 457 -15.74 -16.78 -12.51
N ASP A 458 -17.05 -16.54 -12.60
CA ASP A 458 -18.06 -17.40 -11.97
C ASP A 458 -18.42 -18.54 -12.91
N VAL A 459 -18.17 -19.77 -12.47
CA VAL A 459 -18.40 -21.00 -13.25
C VAL A 459 -19.03 -22.09 -12.37
N ASP A 460 -19.70 -23.06 -12.98
CA ASP A 460 -20.08 -24.30 -12.30
C ASP A 460 -18.92 -25.30 -12.38
N GLY A 461 -18.30 -25.60 -11.24
CA GLY A 461 -17.13 -26.48 -11.15
C GLY A 461 -17.36 -27.88 -11.71
N SER A 462 -18.61 -28.35 -11.71
CA SER A 462 -19.02 -29.67 -12.20
C SER A 462 -19.45 -29.72 -13.67
N ASP A 463 -19.51 -28.56 -14.37
CA ASP A 463 -19.97 -28.49 -15.77
C ASP A 463 -18.79 -28.52 -16.75
N GLU A 464 -18.80 -29.52 -17.64
CA GLU A 464 -17.81 -29.68 -18.71
C GLU A 464 -17.83 -28.49 -19.69
N SER A 465 -19.00 -27.88 -19.92
CA SER A 465 -19.07 -26.70 -20.84
C SER A 465 -18.40 -25.47 -20.26
N ASP A 466 -18.52 -25.27 -18.95
CA ASP A 466 -17.88 -24.17 -18.23
C ASP A 466 -16.35 -24.36 -18.18
N PHE A 467 -15.91 -25.61 -18.00
CA PHE A 467 -14.47 -25.93 -18.06
C PHE A 467 -13.87 -25.60 -19.42
N ASN A 468 -14.53 -26.03 -20.51
CA ASN A 468 -14.09 -25.73 -21.88
C ASN A 468 -14.12 -24.20 -22.16
N ALA A 469 -15.16 -23.50 -21.69
CA ALA A 469 -15.25 -22.04 -21.83
C ALA A 469 -14.13 -21.29 -21.09
N LEU A 470 -13.78 -21.76 -19.88
CA LEU A 470 -12.68 -21.20 -19.10
C LEU A 470 -11.33 -21.40 -19.79
N GLN A 471 -11.09 -22.59 -20.35
CA GLN A 471 -9.88 -22.87 -21.13
C GLN A 471 -9.78 -21.98 -22.37
N ASP A 472 -10.88 -21.79 -23.09
CA ASP A 472 -10.92 -20.88 -24.23
C ASP A 472 -10.68 -19.43 -23.82
N LEU A 473 -11.20 -18.99 -22.67
CA LEU A 473 -10.95 -17.68 -22.10
C LEU A 473 -9.47 -17.49 -21.77
N GLN A 474 -8.84 -18.44 -21.07
CA GLN A 474 -7.41 -18.40 -20.76
C GLN A 474 -6.55 -18.29 -22.02
N LYS A 475 -6.90 -19.07 -23.04
CA LYS A 475 -6.22 -19.02 -24.35
C LYS A 475 -6.39 -17.67 -25.05
N GLN A 476 -7.59 -17.07 -24.99
CA GLN A 476 -7.84 -15.74 -25.55
C GLN A 476 -7.09 -14.66 -24.78
N LEU A 477 -7.06 -14.74 -23.45
CA LEU A 477 -6.26 -13.83 -22.62
C LEU A 477 -4.78 -13.91 -22.98
N GLY A 478 -4.23 -15.11 -23.16
CA GLY A 478 -2.85 -15.30 -23.58
C GLY A 478 -2.50 -14.73 -24.96
N GLN A 479 -3.51 -14.49 -25.80
CA GLN A 479 -3.33 -13.87 -27.11
C GLN A 479 -3.48 -12.34 -27.07
N HIS A 480 -3.84 -11.77 -25.91
CA HIS A 480 -4.03 -10.33 -25.80
C HIS A 480 -2.69 -9.60 -25.81
N PRO A 481 -2.55 -8.49 -26.58
CA PRO A 481 -1.26 -7.80 -26.72
C PRO A 481 -0.73 -7.16 -25.42
N SER A 482 -1.58 -7.00 -24.40
CA SER A 482 -1.17 -6.51 -23.08
C SER A 482 -0.71 -7.63 -22.14
N VAL A 483 -0.85 -8.89 -22.53
CA VAL A 483 -0.34 -10.02 -21.73
C VAL A 483 1.11 -10.27 -22.12
N ILE A 484 1.97 -10.30 -21.12
CA ILE A 484 3.39 -10.56 -21.31
C ILE A 484 3.56 -11.98 -21.85
N SER A 485 4.33 -12.11 -22.89
CA SER A 485 4.74 -13.39 -23.45
C SER A 485 6.22 -13.58 -23.20
N LEU A 486 6.57 -14.73 -22.65
CA LEU A 486 7.96 -15.16 -22.53
C LEU A 486 8.44 -15.61 -23.91
N GLU A 487 9.42 -14.90 -24.44
CA GLU A 487 10.08 -15.28 -25.70
C GLU A 487 11.28 -16.17 -25.39
N THR A 488 11.11 -17.47 -25.56
CA THR A 488 12.19 -18.45 -25.45
C THR A 488 12.63 -18.91 -26.84
N GLY A 489 13.42 -18.08 -27.51
CA GLY A 489 13.93 -18.40 -28.86
C GLY A 489 12.82 -18.55 -29.91
N LEU A 490 12.31 -19.77 -30.11
CA LEU A 490 11.23 -20.07 -31.05
C LEU A 490 9.84 -20.20 -30.40
N LEU A 491 9.77 -20.19 -29.08
CA LEU A 491 8.53 -20.36 -28.33
C LEU A 491 8.11 -19.02 -27.72
N GLN A 492 6.90 -18.64 -27.96
CA GLN A 492 6.27 -17.50 -27.34
C GLN A 492 5.17 -18.03 -26.41
N THR A 493 5.42 -18.01 -25.10
CA THR A 493 4.49 -18.53 -24.10
C THR A 493 3.89 -17.37 -23.31
N PRO A 494 2.57 -17.12 -23.42
CA PRO A 494 1.94 -16.09 -22.61
C PRO A 494 1.93 -16.48 -21.12
N VAL A 495 2.14 -15.50 -20.26
CA VAL A 495 2.09 -15.69 -18.81
C VAL A 495 0.65 -15.50 -18.36
N VAL A 496 -0.12 -16.57 -18.42
CA VAL A 496 -1.48 -16.66 -17.87
C VAL A 496 -1.48 -17.81 -16.87
N VAL A 497 -1.57 -17.45 -15.58
CA VAL A 497 -1.72 -18.44 -14.53
C VAL A 497 -3.22 -18.72 -14.37
N GLY A 498 -3.61 -19.94 -14.55
CA GLY A 498 -5.00 -20.39 -14.46
C GLY A 498 -5.06 -21.87 -14.11
N ILE A 499 -6.23 -22.46 -14.26
CA ILE A 499 -6.40 -23.90 -14.01
C ILE A 499 -5.53 -24.66 -15.01
N SER A 500 -4.60 -25.49 -14.47
CA SER A 500 -3.80 -26.40 -15.29
C SER A 500 -4.72 -27.39 -16.02
N GLN A 501 -4.29 -27.84 -17.20
CA GLN A 501 -4.99 -28.89 -17.96
C GLN A 501 -4.34 -30.25 -17.68
N PRO A 502 -4.74 -30.99 -16.64
CA PRO A 502 -4.33 -32.36 -16.51
C PRO A 502 -4.92 -33.16 -17.67
N GLU A 503 -4.17 -34.12 -18.22
CA GLU A 503 -4.52 -34.85 -19.43
C GLU A 503 -5.90 -35.55 -19.41
N ASN A 504 -6.51 -35.72 -18.22
CA ASN A 504 -7.75 -36.49 -18.04
C ASN A 504 -8.88 -35.72 -17.35
N ALA A 505 -8.72 -34.41 -17.04
CA ALA A 505 -9.78 -33.63 -16.39
C ALA A 505 -10.82 -33.18 -17.42
N THR A 506 -12.08 -33.38 -17.10
CA THR A 506 -13.22 -32.94 -17.91
C THR A 506 -14.04 -31.84 -17.26
N THR A 507 -13.80 -31.60 -15.97
CA THR A 507 -14.44 -30.54 -15.17
C THR A 507 -13.43 -29.74 -14.38
N ILE A 508 -13.85 -28.57 -13.89
CA ILE A 508 -13.00 -27.69 -13.07
C ILE A 508 -12.65 -28.38 -11.75
N ASP A 509 -13.62 -29.05 -11.13
CA ASP A 509 -13.42 -29.77 -9.87
C ASP A 509 -12.37 -30.89 -10.03
N GLU A 510 -12.45 -31.66 -11.12
CA GLU A 510 -11.45 -32.69 -11.43
C GLU A 510 -10.07 -32.09 -11.72
N ALA A 511 -10.01 -30.96 -12.41
CA ALA A 511 -8.75 -30.28 -12.70
C ALA A 511 -8.14 -29.69 -11.42
N ALA A 512 -8.94 -29.15 -10.52
CA ALA A 512 -8.50 -28.63 -9.24
C ALA A 512 -7.95 -29.76 -8.35
N ASP A 513 -8.67 -30.88 -8.21
CA ASP A 513 -8.22 -32.03 -7.42
C ASP A 513 -6.89 -32.61 -7.96
N GLN A 514 -6.74 -32.69 -9.28
CA GLN A 514 -5.50 -33.19 -9.88
C GLN A 514 -4.35 -32.19 -9.79
N SER A 515 -4.63 -30.88 -9.75
CA SER A 515 -3.60 -29.86 -9.57
C SER A 515 -3.09 -29.79 -8.13
N LEU A 516 -3.90 -30.14 -7.15
CA LEU A 516 -3.49 -30.31 -5.75
C LEU A 516 -2.49 -31.46 -5.57
N ASP A 517 -2.60 -32.51 -6.40
CA ASP A 517 -1.68 -33.64 -6.39
C ASP A 517 -0.38 -33.37 -7.20
N SER A 518 -0.38 -32.41 -8.11
CA SER A 518 0.80 -32.05 -8.93
C SER A 518 1.43 -30.77 -8.39
N ALA A 519 2.23 -30.91 -7.34
CA ALA A 519 2.78 -29.80 -6.58
C ALA A 519 3.91 -29.06 -7.30
N VAL A 520 3.56 -28.11 -8.16
CA VAL A 520 4.46 -26.99 -8.46
C VAL A 520 4.05 -25.74 -7.69
N PHE A 521 2.77 -25.65 -7.43
CA PHE A 521 2.18 -24.66 -6.54
C PHE A 521 1.37 -25.41 -5.47
N GLY A 522 2.02 -26.41 -4.83
CA GLY A 522 1.41 -27.27 -3.84
C GLY A 522 0.65 -26.48 -2.78
N ASP A 523 -0.55 -26.97 -2.48
CA ASP A 523 -1.48 -26.43 -1.49
C ASP A 523 -1.92 -24.99 -1.79
N MET A 524 -2.46 -24.73 -2.99
CA MET A 524 -3.33 -23.59 -3.20
C MET A 524 -4.73 -23.90 -2.68
#